data_5c6ec6f3d50b3949a2829503727584d1
#
_entry.id   5c6ec6f3d50b3949a2829503727584d1
#
_cell.length_a   1.000
_cell.length_b   1.000
_cell.length_c   1.000
_cell.angle_alpha   90.00
_cell.angle_beta   90.00
_cell.angle_gamma   90.00
#
_symmetry.space_group_name_H-M   'P 1'
#
loop_
_entity.id
_entity.type
_entity.pdbx_description
1 polymer ?
#
loop_
_entity_poly.entity_id
_entity_poly.type
_entity_poly.pdbx_seq_one_letter_code
_entity_poly.pdbx_strand_id
1 'polypeptide(L)'
;YIGTVHHEINYTIEEGLDAIRDVIYYIETYDVTTVRASTPMYLLARVIKSMGIKMVLSGEGADEVFGGYLYFHKAPDAKAFHEETVRKLSKLYMYDCLRANKSLCAWGVEGRVPFLDKEFLDIAMRLNPEAKMCPGSVIEKKILREAFADVLPSEIAWRQKEQFSDGVG
;
A
#
# COMPACT_ATOMS: atom_id res chain seq x y z
N TYR A 1 -10.87 12.93 -13.25
CA TYR A 1 -12.17 12.31 -13.05
C TYR A 1 -12.80 12.72 -11.71
N ILE A 2 -12.09 12.57 -10.61
CA ILE A 2 -12.54 12.93 -9.25
C ILE A 2 -12.26 14.38 -8.87
N GLY A 3 -11.80 15.24 -9.79
CA GLY A 3 -11.56 16.65 -9.59
C GLY A 3 -10.31 17.01 -8.77
N THR A 4 -9.38 16.07 -8.58
CA THR A 4 -8.11 16.33 -7.90
C THR A 4 -7.11 17.04 -8.80
N VAL A 5 -6.20 17.81 -8.21
CA VAL A 5 -5.00 18.31 -8.91
C VAL A 5 -3.95 17.18 -8.85
N HIS A 6 -3.70 16.55 -9.99
CA HIS A 6 -2.75 15.45 -10.10
C HIS A 6 -1.32 15.97 -10.28
N HIS A 7 -0.38 15.39 -9.56
CA HIS A 7 1.04 15.61 -9.71
C HIS A 7 1.73 14.27 -9.98
N GLU A 8 2.32 14.15 -11.17
CA GLU A 8 3.16 13.01 -11.53
C GLU A 8 4.62 13.33 -11.25
N ILE A 9 5.29 12.44 -10.53
CA ILE A 9 6.67 12.61 -10.14
C ILE A 9 7.48 11.47 -10.75
N ASN A 10 8.40 11.84 -11.63
CA ASN A 10 9.34 10.93 -12.27
C ASN A 10 10.74 11.10 -11.68
N TYR A 11 11.50 10.02 -11.61
CA TYR A 11 12.91 10.04 -11.22
C TYR A 11 13.71 9.09 -12.12
N THR A 12 14.99 9.35 -12.29
CA THR A 12 15.89 8.53 -13.09
C THR A 12 16.43 7.34 -12.29
N ILE A 13 16.96 6.34 -12.99
CA ILE A 13 17.65 5.21 -12.34
C ILE A 13 18.82 5.71 -11.49
N GLU A 14 19.56 6.71 -11.97
CA GLU A 14 20.68 7.31 -11.27
C GLU A 14 20.23 7.98 -9.97
N GLU A 15 19.18 8.80 -10.01
CA GLU A 15 18.60 9.40 -8.79
C GLU A 15 18.13 8.33 -7.79
N GLY A 16 17.57 7.23 -8.29
CA GLY A 16 17.17 6.11 -7.45
C GLY A 16 18.35 5.42 -6.77
N LEU A 17 19.42 5.16 -7.52
CA LEU A 17 20.65 4.55 -7.01
C LEU A 17 21.37 5.46 -6.00
N ASP A 18 21.46 6.74 -6.28
CA ASP A 18 22.08 7.72 -5.39
C ASP A 18 21.33 7.84 -4.05
N ALA A 19 20.01 7.69 -4.07
CA ALA A 19 19.19 7.76 -2.87
C ALA A 19 19.32 6.53 -1.95
N ILE A 20 19.80 5.38 -2.42
CA ILE A 20 19.79 4.11 -1.66
C ILE A 20 20.46 4.24 -0.31
N ARG A 21 21.60 4.91 -0.23
CA ARG A 21 22.34 5.09 1.03
C ARG A 21 21.53 5.85 2.07
N ASP A 22 20.90 6.95 1.66
CA ASP A 22 20.05 7.75 2.53
C ASP A 22 18.79 6.98 2.92
N VAL A 23 18.18 6.26 1.96
CA VAL A 23 17.03 5.41 2.22
C VAL A 23 17.37 4.40 3.33
N ILE A 24 18.46 3.64 3.20
CA ILE A 24 18.90 2.67 4.23
C ILE A 24 19.09 3.35 5.59
N TYR A 25 19.71 4.52 5.60
CA TYR A 25 19.92 5.30 6.83
C TYR A 25 18.61 5.65 7.52
N TYR A 26 17.64 6.18 6.77
CA TYR A 26 16.36 6.63 7.35
C TYR A 26 15.40 5.50 7.69
N ILE A 27 15.33 4.44 6.87
CA ILE A 27 14.44 3.30 7.16
C ILE A 27 15.03 2.33 8.20
N GLU A 28 16.33 2.44 8.50
CA GLU A 28 17.06 1.64 9.51
C GLU A 28 16.99 0.13 9.24
N THR A 29 16.95 -0.25 7.98
CA THR A 29 17.02 -1.65 7.52
C THR A 29 17.68 -1.72 6.16
N TYR A 30 18.26 -2.88 5.84
CA TYR A 30 18.86 -3.18 4.53
C TYR A 30 18.19 -4.37 3.84
N ASP A 31 16.97 -4.72 4.28
CA ASP A 31 16.15 -5.70 3.56
C ASP A 31 15.86 -5.23 2.15
N VAL A 32 16.20 -6.07 1.16
CA VAL A 32 16.13 -5.72 -0.27
C VAL A 32 14.75 -5.24 -0.69
N THR A 33 13.70 -5.94 -0.26
CA THR A 33 12.32 -5.61 -0.63
C THR A 33 11.91 -4.27 -0.03
N THR A 34 12.27 -4.04 1.24
CA THR A 34 11.96 -2.79 1.92
C THR A 34 12.71 -1.61 1.30
N VAL A 35 14.00 -1.76 1.00
CA VAL A 35 14.81 -0.69 0.35
C VAL A 35 14.24 -0.36 -1.04
N ARG A 36 13.97 -1.38 -1.86
CA ARG A 36 13.41 -1.20 -3.22
C ARG A 36 12.10 -0.41 -3.20
N ALA A 37 11.19 -0.76 -2.30
CA ALA A 37 9.90 -0.08 -2.20
C ALA A 37 9.98 1.27 -1.47
N SER A 38 10.98 1.48 -0.59
CA SER A 38 11.17 2.75 0.11
C SER A 38 11.79 3.83 -0.76
N THR A 39 12.62 3.47 -1.73
CA THR A 39 13.32 4.44 -2.58
C THR A 39 12.37 5.39 -3.32
N PRO A 40 11.36 4.91 -4.09
CA PRO A 40 10.40 5.80 -4.73
C PRO A 40 9.58 6.60 -3.71
N MET A 41 9.22 6.01 -2.57
CA MET A 41 8.46 6.70 -1.52
C MET A 41 9.28 7.82 -0.87
N TYR A 42 10.57 7.60 -0.63
CA TYR A 42 11.50 8.60 -0.10
C TYR A 42 11.65 9.79 -1.06
N LEU A 43 11.83 9.52 -2.36
CA LEU A 43 11.96 10.55 -3.38
C LEU A 43 10.63 11.33 -3.56
N LEU A 44 9.50 10.64 -3.55
CA LEU A 44 8.18 11.27 -3.58
C LEU A 44 7.97 12.18 -2.36
N ALA A 45 8.33 11.71 -1.16
CA ALA A 45 8.20 12.49 0.07
C ALA A 45 9.02 13.78 0.05
N ARG A 46 10.20 13.77 -0.58
CA ARG A 46 11.03 14.96 -0.83
C ARG A 46 10.26 16.01 -1.62
N VAL A 47 9.61 15.61 -2.70
CA VAL A 47 8.81 16.52 -3.53
C VAL A 47 7.59 17.03 -2.78
N ILE A 48 6.84 16.16 -2.10
CA ILE A 48 5.70 16.53 -1.26
C ILE A 48 6.11 17.60 -0.24
N LYS A 49 7.25 17.42 0.41
CA LYS A 49 7.81 18.39 1.35
C LYS A 49 8.10 19.74 0.67
N SER A 50 8.67 19.73 -0.52
CA SER A 50 9.00 20.98 -1.27
C SER A 50 7.74 21.77 -1.67
N MET A 51 6.59 21.09 -1.80
CA MET A 51 5.30 21.71 -2.03
C MET A 51 4.65 22.34 -0.77
N GLY A 52 5.34 22.24 0.39
CA GLY A 52 4.83 22.76 1.66
C GLY A 52 3.78 21.85 2.33
N ILE A 53 3.55 20.65 1.80
CA ILE A 53 2.60 19.68 2.34
C ILE A 53 3.23 18.97 3.54
N LYS A 54 2.48 18.86 4.62
CA LYS A 54 2.96 18.28 5.89
C LYS A 54 2.37 16.90 6.19
N MET A 55 1.29 16.54 5.51
CA MET A 55 0.56 15.29 5.75
C MET A 55 0.03 14.72 4.44
N VAL A 56 0.05 13.39 4.31
CA VAL A 56 -0.53 12.66 3.18
C VAL A 56 -1.40 11.50 3.67
N LEU A 57 -2.39 11.15 2.88
CA LEU A 57 -3.15 9.91 3.05
C LEU A 57 -2.51 8.82 2.19
N SER A 58 -2.37 7.62 2.76
CA SER A 58 -1.82 6.44 2.07
C SER A 58 -2.80 5.28 2.10
N GLY A 59 -2.76 4.45 1.04
CA GLY A 59 -3.53 3.22 0.93
C GLY A 59 -2.95 2.01 1.66
N GLU A 60 -1.92 2.20 2.49
CA GLU A 60 -1.29 1.11 3.25
C GLU A 60 -2.31 0.38 4.13
N GLY A 61 -2.18 -0.94 4.23
CA GLY A 61 -3.09 -1.79 4.99
C GLY A 61 -4.24 -2.38 4.18
N ALA A 62 -4.61 -1.81 3.03
CA ALA A 62 -5.71 -2.31 2.22
C ALA A 62 -5.47 -3.74 1.69
N ASP A 63 -4.24 -4.07 1.34
CA ASP A 63 -3.88 -5.39 0.82
C ASP A 63 -3.91 -6.46 1.93
N GLU A 64 -3.54 -6.12 3.13
CA GLU A 64 -3.57 -6.98 4.30
C GLU A 64 -5.00 -7.25 4.79
N VAL A 65 -5.84 -6.21 4.81
CA VAL A 65 -7.23 -6.32 5.29
C VAL A 65 -8.12 -7.09 4.30
N PHE A 66 -7.92 -6.86 3.00
CA PHE A 66 -8.78 -7.39 1.94
C PHE A 66 -8.11 -8.45 1.05
N GLY A 67 -6.96 -8.98 1.44
CA GLY A 67 -6.28 -10.03 0.69
C GLY A 67 -5.85 -9.58 -0.71
N GLY A 68 -5.21 -8.40 -0.81
CA GLY A 68 -4.86 -7.80 -2.10
C GLY A 68 -3.62 -8.37 -2.78
N TYR A 69 -2.88 -9.26 -2.16
CA TYR A 69 -1.70 -9.90 -2.77
C TYR A 69 -2.10 -11.13 -3.57
N LEU A 70 -1.49 -11.35 -4.73
CA LEU A 70 -1.82 -12.43 -5.65
C LEU A 70 -1.74 -13.84 -5.00
N TYR A 71 -0.91 -14.04 -3.99
CA TYR A 71 -0.84 -15.33 -3.32
C TYR A 71 -2.11 -15.69 -2.51
N PHE A 72 -2.97 -14.69 -2.15
CA PHE A 72 -4.25 -14.96 -1.50
C PHE A 72 -5.20 -15.79 -2.36
N HIS A 73 -5.04 -15.80 -3.69
CA HIS A 73 -5.76 -16.72 -4.59
C HIS A 73 -5.55 -18.20 -4.25
N LYS A 74 -4.45 -18.52 -3.54
CA LYS A 74 -4.10 -19.89 -3.14
C LYS A 74 -4.68 -20.28 -1.77
N ALA A 75 -5.44 -19.40 -1.11
CA ALA A 75 -6.05 -19.71 0.17
C ALA A 75 -7.00 -20.91 0.01
N PRO A 76 -6.83 -22.01 0.77
CA PRO A 76 -7.61 -23.23 0.62
C PRO A 76 -9.05 -23.03 1.10
N ASP A 77 -9.26 -22.18 2.08
CA ASP A 77 -10.57 -21.90 2.68
C ASP A 77 -10.61 -20.52 3.35
N ALA A 78 -11.78 -20.11 3.79
CA ALA A 78 -12.03 -18.83 4.44
C ALA A 78 -11.28 -18.67 5.76
N LYS A 79 -11.07 -19.74 6.50
CA LYS A 79 -10.34 -19.75 7.77
C LYS A 79 -8.86 -19.45 7.53
N ALA A 80 -8.22 -20.17 6.62
CA ALA A 80 -6.83 -19.95 6.26
C ALA A 80 -6.59 -18.55 5.68
N PHE A 81 -7.54 -18.06 4.85
CA PHE A 81 -7.52 -16.68 4.36
C PHE A 81 -7.53 -15.67 5.51
N HIS A 82 -8.44 -15.82 6.46
CA HIS A 82 -8.55 -14.93 7.61
C HIS A 82 -7.31 -14.99 8.52
N GLU A 83 -6.82 -16.17 8.83
CA GLU A 83 -5.61 -16.35 9.63
C GLU A 83 -4.39 -15.65 8.99
N GLU A 84 -4.27 -15.73 7.67
CA GLU A 84 -3.20 -15.04 6.95
C GLU A 84 -3.37 -13.51 6.97
N THR A 85 -4.59 -12.97 6.83
CA THR A 85 -4.81 -11.52 6.98
C THR A 85 -4.43 -11.04 8.38
N VAL A 86 -4.82 -11.76 9.42
CA VAL A 86 -4.43 -11.45 10.82
C VAL A 86 -2.91 -11.52 10.99
N ARG A 87 -2.26 -12.56 10.45
CA ARG A 87 -0.80 -12.72 10.51
C ARG A 87 -0.07 -11.55 9.83
N LYS A 88 -0.56 -11.11 8.67
CA LYS A 88 0.01 -9.96 7.95
C LYS A 88 -0.14 -8.67 8.74
N LEU A 89 -1.34 -8.38 9.21
CA LEU A 89 -1.63 -7.17 10.00
C LEU A 89 -0.78 -7.12 11.27
N SER A 90 -0.64 -8.25 11.99
CA SER A 90 0.15 -8.31 13.23
C SER A 90 1.65 -8.02 13.03
N LYS A 91 2.16 -8.16 11.81
CA LYS A 91 3.57 -7.92 11.45
C LYS A 91 3.80 -6.67 10.59
N LEU A 92 2.73 -5.97 10.22
CA LEU A 92 2.78 -4.88 9.25
C LEU A 92 3.71 -3.72 9.70
N TYR A 93 3.82 -3.51 11.02
CA TYR A 93 4.72 -2.51 11.60
C TYR A 93 6.21 -2.74 11.29
N MET A 94 6.59 -3.98 10.96
CA MET A 94 7.98 -4.33 10.60
C MET A 94 8.28 -4.15 9.10
N TYR A 95 7.26 -4.01 8.26
CA TYR A 95 7.40 -4.00 6.80
C TYR A 95 6.80 -2.74 6.18
N ASP A 96 5.58 -2.82 5.66
CA ASP A 96 4.99 -1.74 4.87
C ASP A 96 4.70 -0.47 5.69
N CYS A 97 4.24 -0.60 6.93
CA CYS A 97 4.07 0.55 7.81
C CYS A 97 5.40 1.17 8.24
N LEU A 98 6.44 0.36 8.51
CA LEU A 98 7.78 0.87 8.80
C LEU A 98 8.33 1.66 7.62
N ARG A 99 8.26 1.08 6.42
CA ARG A 99 8.66 1.70 5.17
C ARG A 99 7.96 3.03 4.94
N ALA A 100 6.61 3.03 4.96
CA ALA A 100 5.81 4.21 4.72
C ALA A 100 6.10 5.32 5.74
N ASN A 101 6.10 4.98 7.03
CA ASN A 101 6.36 5.94 8.10
C ASN A 101 7.75 6.56 8.00
N LYS A 102 8.80 5.73 7.90
CA LYS A 102 10.18 6.23 7.93
C LYS A 102 10.57 6.99 6.67
N SER A 103 10.10 6.56 5.49
CA SER A 103 10.35 7.29 4.24
C SER A 103 9.70 8.68 4.24
N LEU A 104 8.49 8.81 4.75
CA LEU A 104 7.79 10.09 4.89
C LEU A 104 8.43 10.97 5.97
N CYS A 105 8.70 10.39 7.15
CA CYS A 105 9.31 11.11 8.28
C CYS A 105 10.72 11.63 7.97
N ALA A 106 11.48 10.99 7.08
CA ALA A 106 12.78 11.49 6.61
C ALA A 106 12.71 12.93 6.09
N TRP A 107 11.57 13.33 5.55
CA TRP A 107 11.29 14.66 5.03
C TRP A 107 10.33 15.48 5.91
N GLY A 108 9.98 14.98 7.09
CA GLY A 108 9.04 15.64 8.00
C GLY A 108 7.60 15.69 7.46
N VAL A 109 7.21 14.69 6.69
CA VAL A 109 5.84 14.50 6.21
C VAL A 109 5.15 13.42 7.06
N GLU A 110 3.95 13.71 7.56
CA GLU A 110 3.14 12.75 8.31
C GLU A 110 2.33 11.87 7.34
N GLY A 111 2.44 10.55 7.48
CA GLY A 111 1.59 9.60 6.76
C GLY A 111 0.40 9.17 7.59
N ARG A 112 -0.81 9.25 7.03
CA ARG A 112 -2.05 8.73 7.62
C ARG A 112 -2.59 7.58 6.79
N VAL A 113 -3.05 6.53 7.46
CA VAL A 113 -3.39 5.23 6.87
C VAL A 113 -4.85 4.85 7.22
N PRO A 114 -5.84 5.37 6.51
CA PRO A 114 -7.26 5.16 6.84
C PRO A 114 -7.68 3.68 6.93
N PHE A 115 -7.05 2.79 6.14
CA PHE A 115 -7.33 1.34 6.19
C PHE A 115 -6.85 0.67 7.49
N LEU A 116 -6.02 1.34 8.27
CA LEU A 116 -5.52 0.86 9.56
C LEU A 116 -6.14 1.61 10.74
N ASP A 117 -7.14 2.45 10.51
CA ASP A 117 -7.97 3.02 11.58
C ASP A 117 -8.60 1.91 12.41
N LYS A 118 -8.63 2.07 13.73
CA LYS A 118 -9.06 1.00 14.66
C LYS A 118 -10.51 0.59 14.46
N GLU A 119 -11.41 1.55 14.27
CA GLU A 119 -12.83 1.26 14.06
C GLU A 119 -13.04 0.62 12.70
N PHE A 120 -12.35 1.12 11.66
CA PHE A 120 -12.37 0.52 10.34
C PHE A 120 -11.86 -0.93 10.36
N LEU A 121 -10.73 -1.19 11.00
CA LEU A 121 -10.17 -2.53 11.13
C LEU A 121 -11.11 -3.48 11.85
N ASP A 122 -11.73 -3.05 12.96
CA ASP A 122 -12.67 -3.87 13.70
C ASP A 122 -13.86 -4.31 12.81
N ILE A 123 -14.43 -3.38 12.05
CA ILE A 123 -15.52 -3.68 11.11
C ILE A 123 -15.04 -4.58 9.97
N ALA A 124 -13.94 -4.20 9.30
CA ALA A 124 -13.45 -4.91 8.13
C ALA A 124 -12.98 -6.34 8.44
N MET A 125 -12.39 -6.56 9.61
CA MET A 125 -11.93 -7.90 10.04
C MET A 125 -13.07 -8.80 10.53
N ARG A 126 -14.23 -8.24 10.90
CA ARG A 126 -15.45 -9.00 11.21
C ARG A 126 -16.29 -9.38 9.97
N LEU A 127 -16.01 -8.81 8.81
CA LEU A 127 -16.65 -9.25 7.57
C LEU A 127 -16.42 -10.75 7.35
N ASN A 128 -17.44 -11.45 6.79
CA ASN A 128 -17.27 -12.85 6.42
C ASN A 128 -16.05 -13.00 5.50
N PRO A 129 -15.01 -13.78 5.89
CA PRO A 129 -13.81 -13.96 5.08
C PRO A 129 -14.09 -14.47 3.66
N GLU A 130 -15.15 -15.27 3.45
CA GLU A 130 -15.56 -15.74 2.13
C GLU A 130 -15.85 -14.58 1.16
N ALA A 131 -16.46 -13.50 1.67
CA ALA A 131 -16.74 -12.30 0.86
C ALA A 131 -15.47 -11.53 0.45
N LYS A 132 -14.34 -11.77 1.11
CA LYS A 132 -13.04 -11.17 0.80
C LYS A 132 -12.15 -12.07 -0.04
N MET A 133 -12.45 -13.38 -0.12
CA MET A 133 -11.67 -14.33 -0.91
C MET A 133 -11.75 -14.03 -2.41
N CYS A 134 -10.70 -14.41 -3.12
CA CYS A 134 -10.58 -14.26 -4.57
C CYS A 134 -10.20 -15.59 -5.24
N PRO A 135 -11.05 -16.65 -5.15
CA PRO A 135 -10.75 -17.95 -5.73
C PRO A 135 -10.75 -17.89 -7.27
N GLY A 136 -9.87 -18.66 -7.89
CA GLY A 136 -9.81 -18.80 -9.35
C GLY A 136 -9.51 -17.48 -10.06
N SER A 137 -10.42 -17.04 -10.91
CA SER A 137 -10.32 -15.81 -11.71
C SER A 137 -10.92 -14.56 -11.06
N VAL A 138 -11.38 -14.66 -9.81
CA VAL A 138 -11.95 -13.50 -9.09
C VAL A 138 -10.82 -12.54 -8.77
N ILE A 139 -10.99 -11.27 -9.15
CA ILE A 139 -10.00 -10.23 -8.88
C ILE A 139 -9.85 -9.96 -7.37
N GLU A 140 -8.64 -9.75 -6.92
CA GLU A 140 -8.35 -9.43 -5.52
C GLU A 140 -9.03 -8.12 -5.07
N LYS A 141 -9.39 -8.03 -3.79
CA LYS A 141 -10.14 -6.92 -3.18
C LYS A 141 -11.49 -6.64 -3.85
N LYS A 142 -12.15 -7.67 -4.40
CA LYS A 142 -13.42 -7.52 -5.12
C LYS A 142 -14.46 -6.74 -4.32
N ILE A 143 -14.67 -7.07 -3.05
CA ILE A 143 -15.64 -6.39 -2.18
C ILE A 143 -15.38 -4.87 -2.09
N LEU A 144 -14.11 -4.46 -2.02
CA LEU A 144 -13.73 -3.05 -2.00
C LEU A 144 -13.97 -2.39 -3.36
N ARG A 145 -13.63 -3.07 -4.45
CA ARG A 145 -13.84 -2.58 -5.83
C ARG A 145 -15.32 -2.39 -6.13
N GLU A 146 -16.15 -3.33 -5.73
CA GLU A 146 -17.62 -3.25 -5.88
C GLU A 146 -18.20 -2.07 -5.10
N ALA A 147 -17.72 -1.83 -3.88
CA ALA A 147 -18.17 -0.70 -3.05
C ALA A 147 -17.91 0.67 -3.68
N PHE A 148 -16.94 0.78 -4.59
CA PHE A 148 -16.58 2.02 -5.29
C PHE A 148 -16.78 1.96 -6.81
N ALA A 149 -17.49 0.95 -7.32
CA ALA A 149 -17.69 0.78 -8.76
C ALA A 149 -18.44 1.95 -9.41
N ASP A 150 -19.36 2.59 -8.68
CA ASP A 150 -20.11 3.75 -9.16
C ASP A 150 -19.32 5.08 -9.01
N VAL A 151 -18.19 5.06 -8.29
CA VAL A 151 -17.40 6.26 -7.98
C VAL A 151 -16.18 6.37 -8.89
N LEU A 152 -15.62 5.24 -9.33
CA LEU A 152 -14.39 5.19 -10.11
C LEU A 152 -14.66 4.73 -11.55
N PRO A 153 -13.87 5.22 -12.55
CA PRO A 153 -13.90 4.66 -13.89
C PRO A 153 -13.65 3.15 -13.87
N SER A 154 -14.38 2.41 -14.73
CA SER A 154 -14.29 0.95 -14.79
C SER A 154 -12.87 0.44 -15.02
N GLU A 155 -12.11 1.08 -15.91
CA GLU A 155 -10.72 0.74 -16.21
C GLU A 155 -9.79 0.89 -15.00
N ILE A 156 -10.13 1.76 -14.06
CA ILE A 156 -9.38 1.94 -12.80
C ILE A 156 -9.88 0.97 -11.73
N ALA A 157 -11.20 0.89 -11.56
CA ALA A 157 -11.81 0.03 -10.54
C ALA A 157 -11.43 -1.44 -10.70
N TRP A 158 -11.30 -1.93 -11.95
CA TRP A 158 -11.08 -3.32 -12.28
C TRP A 158 -9.70 -3.64 -12.87
N ARG A 159 -8.74 -2.70 -12.79
CA ARG A 159 -7.38 -2.96 -13.26
C ARG A 159 -6.67 -4.03 -12.44
N GLN A 160 -5.71 -4.72 -13.07
CA GLN A 160 -4.84 -5.69 -12.41
C GLN A 160 -4.06 -5.04 -11.25
N LYS A 161 -3.91 -5.79 -10.15
CA LYS A 161 -3.09 -5.37 -9.01
C LYS A 161 -1.61 -5.30 -9.43
N GLU A 162 -0.99 -4.18 -9.11
CA GLU A 162 0.45 -3.97 -9.17
C GLU A 162 0.96 -3.56 -7.79
N GLN A 163 2.17 -3.96 -7.45
CA GLN A 163 2.84 -3.48 -6.24
C GLN A 163 3.47 -2.11 -6.53
N PHE A 164 3.59 -1.29 -5.49
CA PHE A 164 4.20 0.04 -5.64
C PHE A 164 5.61 -0.03 -6.22
N SER A 165 6.40 -1.01 -5.80
CA SER A 165 7.75 -1.25 -6.33
C SER A 165 7.78 -1.71 -7.79
N ASP A 166 6.70 -2.25 -8.31
CA ASP A 166 6.62 -2.75 -9.70
C ASP A 166 6.10 -1.65 -10.65
N GLY A 167 5.30 -0.72 -10.11
CA GLY A 167 4.75 0.41 -10.87
C GLY A 167 5.71 1.57 -11.11
N VAL A 168 6.95 1.48 -10.64
CA VAL A 168 7.99 2.51 -10.87
C VAL A 168 9.03 2.10 -11.92
N GLY A 169 8.74 1.10 -12.74
CA GLY A 169 9.51 0.70 -13.91
C GLY A 169 10.54 -0.40 -13.63
#